data_3d7cd18e105b403a4bd022ef0d5c9065
#
_entry.id   3d7cd18e105b403a4bd022ef0d5c9065
#
_cell.length_a   1.000
_cell.length_b   1.000
_cell.length_c   1.000
_cell.angle_alpha   90.00
_cell.angle_beta   90.00
_cell.angle_gamma   90.00
#
_symmetry.space_group_name_H-M   'P 1'
#
loop_
_entity.id
_entity.type
_entity.pdbx_description
1 polymer ?
#
loop_
_entity_poly.entity_id
_entity_poly.type
_entity_poly.pdbx_seq_one_letter_code
_entity_poly.pdbx_strand_id
1 'polypeptide(L)'
;MELNDAIRTTFSARDYTGEDLSDETLYDILETARFAPSGGNRQGNRVIIVRDQSIKDRISDLNLPAAKRYVAQVNAGENPWNAVVPTKVADAEIAATEPAALLTEPFKMASVVLVFLVDLKVVASVDQ
;
A
#
# COMPACT_ATOMS: atom_id res chain seq x y z
N MET A 1 11.55 -22.63 -3.14
CA MET A 1 12.33 -21.41 -3.51
C MET A 1 13.32 -21.16 -2.38
N GLU A 2 14.59 -21.01 -2.71
CA GLU A 2 15.61 -20.68 -1.73
C GLU A 2 15.47 -19.21 -1.26
N LEU A 3 15.85 -18.93 0.00
CA LEU A 3 15.73 -17.58 0.57
C LEU A 3 16.44 -16.51 -0.28
N ASN A 4 17.63 -16.82 -0.77
CA ASN A 4 18.39 -15.89 -1.62
C ASN A 4 17.67 -15.58 -2.93
N ASP A 5 16.98 -16.56 -3.51
CA ASP A 5 16.21 -16.37 -4.73
C ASP A 5 14.99 -15.49 -4.46
N ALA A 6 14.28 -15.75 -3.35
CA ALA A 6 13.15 -14.93 -2.93
C ALA A 6 13.56 -13.45 -2.78
N ILE A 7 14.67 -13.18 -2.06
CA ILE A 7 15.16 -11.82 -1.85
C ILE A 7 15.56 -11.14 -3.17
N ARG A 8 16.22 -11.86 -4.08
CA ARG A 8 16.73 -11.29 -5.33
C ARG A 8 15.66 -11.10 -6.40
N THR A 9 14.58 -11.89 -6.35
CA THR A 9 13.51 -11.86 -7.36
C THR A 9 12.26 -11.11 -6.89
N THR A 10 12.19 -10.70 -5.62
CA THR A 10 11.08 -9.90 -5.10
C THR A 10 11.02 -8.55 -5.82
N PHE A 11 9.83 -8.18 -6.26
CA PHE A 11 9.55 -6.91 -6.92
C PHE A 11 8.19 -6.36 -6.45
N SER A 12 7.94 -5.08 -6.73
CA SER A 12 6.66 -4.45 -6.44
C SER A 12 5.68 -4.70 -7.58
N ALA A 13 4.85 -5.73 -7.46
CA ALA A 13 3.80 -6.01 -8.43
C ALA A 13 2.76 -4.87 -8.43
N ARG A 14 2.33 -4.45 -9.63
CA ARG A 14 1.29 -3.42 -9.83
C ARG A 14 0.31 -3.80 -10.91
N ASP A 15 0.46 -4.99 -11.46
CA ASP A 15 -0.42 -5.58 -12.44
C ASP A 15 -0.86 -6.95 -11.93
N TYR A 16 -2.14 -7.26 -12.06
CA TYR A 16 -2.76 -8.44 -11.49
C TYR A 16 -3.58 -9.17 -12.55
N THR A 17 -3.59 -10.49 -12.47
CA THR A 17 -4.34 -11.33 -13.42
C THR A 17 -5.84 -11.22 -13.26
N GLY A 18 -6.32 -10.74 -12.12
CA GLY A 18 -7.74 -10.74 -11.76
C GLY A 18 -8.25 -12.10 -11.28
N GLU A 19 -7.38 -13.11 -11.18
CA GLU A 19 -7.75 -14.41 -10.62
C GLU A 19 -8.08 -14.30 -9.14
N ASP A 20 -9.14 -14.99 -8.72
CA ASP A 20 -9.52 -15.00 -7.31
C ASP A 20 -8.50 -15.74 -6.45
N LEU A 21 -8.14 -15.11 -5.36
CA LEU A 21 -7.33 -15.73 -4.32
C LEU A 21 -8.22 -16.47 -3.33
N SER A 22 -8.02 -17.78 -3.16
CA SER A 22 -8.81 -18.58 -2.21
C SER A 22 -8.57 -18.14 -0.76
N ASP A 23 -9.56 -18.39 0.10
CA ASP A 23 -9.41 -18.12 1.52
C ASP A 23 -8.28 -18.95 2.14
N GLU A 24 -8.12 -20.21 1.71
CA GLU A 24 -7.06 -21.10 2.16
C GLU A 24 -5.68 -20.49 1.89
N THR A 25 -5.41 -20.07 0.64
CA THR A 25 -4.14 -19.43 0.29
C THR A 25 -3.91 -18.14 1.07
N LEU A 26 -4.97 -17.35 1.27
CA LEU A 26 -4.88 -16.11 2.03
C LEU A 26 -4.55 -16.36 3.50
N TYR A 27 -5.19 -17.36 4.12
CA TYR A 27 -4.90 -17.73 5.51
C TYR A 27 -3.48 -18.28 5.67
N ASP A 28 -2.97 -19.06 4.73
CA ASP A 28 -1.58 -19.55 4.74
C ASP A 28 -0.58 -18.39 4.71
N ILE A 29 -0.83 -17.38 3.89
CA ILE A 29 0.00 -16.17 3.81
C ILE A 29 -0.03 -15.42 5.15
N LEU A 30 -1.22 -15.21 5.72
CA LEU A 30 -1.40 -14.47 6.97
C LEU A 30 -0.86 -15.26 8.18
N GLU A 31 -1.00 -16.58 8.18
CA GLU A 31 -0.41 -17.45 9.22
C GLU A 31 1.12 -17.34 9.21
N THR A 32 1.74 -17.27 8.04
CA THR A 32 3.18 -17.02 7.94
C THR A 32 3.54 -15.61 8.43
N ALA A 33 2.77 -14.61 8.04
CA ALA A 33 3.02 -13.20 8.40
C ALA A 33 2.94 -12.94 9.92
N ARG A 34 2.11 -13.70 10.66
CA ARG A 34 1.96 -13.53 12.12
C ARG A 34 3.24 -13.84 12.91
N PHE A 35 4.21 -14.56 12.33
CA PHE A 35 5.52 -14.82 12.96
C PHE A 35 6.48 -13.62 12.86
N ALA A 36 6.09 -12.55 12.17
CA ALA A 36 6.89 -11.32 12.16
C ALA A 36 7.07 -10.79 13.60
N PRO A 37 8.29 -10.38 13.97
CA PRO A 37 8.55 -9.86 15.31
C PRO A 37 7.75 -8.58 15.58
N SER A 38 7.33 -8.41 16.83
CA SER A 38 6.70 -7.17 17.31
C SER A 38 7.36 -6.70 18.60
N GLY A 39 7.39 -5.41 18.86
CA GLY A 39 7.97 -4.80 20.06
C GLY A 39 7.42 -5.46 21.33
N GLY A 40 8.30 -6.08 22.14
CA GLY A 40 7.91 -6.83 23.34
C GLY A 40 6.96 -8.01 23.07
N ASN A 41 6.91 -8.51 21.84
CA ASN A 41 5.99 -9.57 21.38
C ASN A 41 4.51 -9.28 21.69
N ARG A 42 4.09 -8.02 21.59
CA ARG A 42 2.73 -7.58 21.96
C ARG A 42 1.65 -7.90 20.94
N GLN A 43 2.04 -8.28 19.70
CA GLN A 43 1.14 -8.77 18.66
C GLN A 43 -0.04 -7.82 18.38
N GLY A 44 0.23 -6.52 18.30
CA GLY A 44 -0.78 -5.47 18.10
C GLY A 44 -1.33 -5.36 16.68
N ASN A 45 -0.82 -6.15 15.76
CA ASN A 45 -1.23 -6.10 14.36
C ASN A 45 -2.63 -6.68 14.15
N ARG A 46 -3.39 -6.06 13.27
CA ARG A 46 -4.70 -6.53 12.78
C ARG A 46 -4.72 -6.39 11.27
N VAL A 47 -5.49 -7.25 10.61
CA VAL A 47 -5.64 -7.22 9.16
C VAL A 47 -7.13 -7.20 8.81
N ILE A 48 -7.52 -6.25 7.96
CA ILE A 48 -8.84 -6.24 7.33
C ILE A 48 -8.65 -6.79 5.91
N ILE A 49 -9.41 -7.81 5.57
CA ILE A 49 -9.43 -8.44 4.25
C ILE A 49 -10.57 -7.79 3.46
N VAL A 50 -10.23 -7.09 2.38
CA VAL A 50 -11.19 -6.40 1.54
C VAL A 50 -11.29 -7.13 0.20
N ARG A 51 -12.44 -7.77 -0.05
CA ARG A 51 -12.79 -8.42 -1.32
C ARG A 51 -13.87 -7.65 -2.09
N ASP A 52 -14.69 -6.89 -1.38
CA ASP A 52 -15.78 -6.12 -1.99
C ASP A 52 -15.23 -5.09 -2.98
N GLN A 53 -15.72 -5.17 -4.24
CA GLN A 53 -15.22 -4.30 -5.31
C GLN A 53 -15.52 -2.84 -5.02
N SER A 54 -16.68 -2.52 -4.48
CA SER A 54 -17.06 -1.13 -4.19
C SER A 54 -16.17 -0.50 -3.12
N ILE A 55 -15.69 -1.30 -2.17
CA ILE A 55 -14.72 -0.83 -1.16
C ILE A 55 -13.35 -0.65 -1.79
N LYS A 56 -12.89 -1.55 -2.65
CA LYS A 56 -11.62 -1.42 -3.39
C LYS A 56 -11.62 -0.17 -4.27
N ASP A 57 -12.72 0.10 -4.97
CA ASP A 57 -12.89 1.30 -5.78
C ASP A 57 -12.78 2.58 -4.92
N ARG A 58 -13.42 2.60 -3.76
CA ARG A 58 -13.31 3.72 -2.82
C ARG A 58 -11.90 3.91 -2.26
N ILE A 59 -11.17 2.81 -1.99
CA ILE A 59 -9.75 2.89 -1.58
C ILE A 59 -8.92 3.53 -2.71
N SER A 60 -9.15 3.12 -3.96
CA SER A 60 -8.51 3.75 -5.12
C SER A 60 -8.81 5.23 -5.22
N ASP A 61 -10.08 5.62 -5.05
CA ASP A 61 -10.51 7.04 -5.10
C ASP A 61 -9.86 7.88 -3.99
N LEU A 62 -9.72 7.32 -2.78
CA LEU A 62 -9.01 7.98 -1.68
C LEU A 62 -7.54 8.23 -1.98
N ASN A 63 -6.93 7.43 -2.85
CA ASN A 63 -5.53 7.62 -3.26
C ASN A 63 -5.36 8.68 -4.38
N LEU A 64 -6.42 9.09 -5.07
CA LEU A 64 -6.35 10.04 -6.19
C LEU A 64 -5.60 11.34 -5.86
N PRO A 65 -5.85 12.03 -4.73
CA PRO A 65 -5.13 13.27 -4.42
C PRO A 65 -3.61 13.06 -4.30
N ALA A 66 -3.18 11.94 -3.67
CA ALA A 66 -1.77 11.61 -3.53
C ALA A 66 -1.15 11.25 -4.89
N ALA A 67 -1.86 10.50 -5.74
CA ALA A 67 -1.42 10.14 -7.08
C ALA A 67 -1.25 11.38 -7.98
N LYS A 68 -2.20 12.33 -7.94
CA LYS A 68 -2.10 13.61 -8.65
C LYS A 68 -0.90 14.42 -8.20
N ARG A 69 -0.70 14.54 -6.89
CA ARG A 69 0.45 15.25 -6.32
C ARG A 69 1.76 14.62 -6.76
N TYR A 70 1.86 13.29 -6.70
CA TYR A 70 3.04 12.56 -7.16
C TYR A 70 3.40 12.91 -8.61
N VAL A 71 2.42 12.82 -9.52
CA VAL A 71 2.63 13.12 -10.95
C VAL A 71 2.99 14.59 -11.15
N ALA A 72 2.32 15.51 -10.49
CA ALA A 72 2.61 16.95 -10.59
C ALA A 72 4.05 17.27 -10.16
N GLN A 73 4.50 16.69 -9.05
CA GLN A 73 5.88 16.86 -8.57
C GLN A 73 6.92 16.29 -9.54
N VAL A 74 6.67 15.10 -10.10
CA VAL A 74 7.56 14.51 -11.13
C VAL A 74 7.63 15.40 -12.35
N ASN A 75 6.49 15.91 -12.85
CA ASN A 75 6.43 16.81 -13.99
C ASN A 75 7.18 18.13 -13.75
N ALA A 76 7.18 18.62 -12.52
CA ALA A 76 7.92 19.81 -12.10
C ALA A 76 9.42 19.54 -11.83
N GLY A 77 9.90 18.31 -12.02
CA GLY A 77 11.28 17.93 -11.75
C GLY A 77 11.61 17.82 -10.26
N GLU A 78 10.59 17.74 -9.40
CA GLU A 78 10.76 17.49 -7.97
C GLU A 78 10.94 15.99 -7.69
N ASN A 79 11.48 15.68 -6.51
CA ASN A 79 11.54 14.31 -6.00
C ASN A 79 10.37 14.05 -5.03
N PRO A 80 9.29 13.35 -5.46
CA PRO A 80 8.11 13.12 -4.63
C PRO A 80 8.37 12.20 -3.43
N TRP A 81 9.52 11.51 -3.39
CA TRP A 81 9.96 10.68 -2.26
C TRP A 81 10.57 11.49 -1.11
N ASN A 82 10.86 12.77 -1.34
CA ASN A 82 11.43 13.64 -0.34
C ASN A 82 10.32 14.31 0.47
N ALA A 83 10.04 13.78 1.66
CA ALA A 83 9.03 14.32 2.56
C ALA A 83 9.52 15.56 3.36
N VAL A 84 10.82 15.86 3.34
CA VAL A 84 11.43 16.96 4.12
C VAL A 84 11.33 18.29 3.39
N VAL A 85 11.50 18.29 2.07
CA VAL A 85 11.42 19.50 1.26
C VAL A 85 9.97 19.70 0.80
N PRO A 86 9.31 20.79 1.19
CA PRO A 86 7.95 21.08 0.71
C PRO A 86 7.91 21.22 -0.81
N THR A 87 6.83 20.74 -1.43
CA THR A 87 6.62 20.97 -2.86
C THR A 87 6.45 22.45 -3.17
N LYS A 88 6.91 22.86 -4.34
CA LYS A 88 6.68 24.19 -4.91
C LYS A 88 5.52 24.20 -5.90
N VAL A 89 4.98 23.00 -6.23
CA VAL A 89 3.83 22.88 -7.14
C VAL A 89 2.59 23.42 -6.45
N ALA A 90 1.87 24.32 -7.14
CA ALA A 90 0.67 24.92 -6.60
C ALA A 90 -0.49 23.90 -6.49
N ASP A 91 -1.34 24.03 -5.47
CA ASP A 91 -2.48 23.14 -5.25
C ASP A 91 -3.42 23.08 -6.46
N ALA A 92 -3.60 24.19 -7.17
CA ALA A 92 -4.42 24.25 -8.39
C ALA A 92 -3.83 23.40 -9.52
N GLU A 93 -2.51 23.38 -9.66
CA GLU A 93 -1.81 22.53 -10.64
C GLU A 93 -1.89 21.06 -10.26
N ILE A 94 -1.70 20.72 -8.97
CA ILE A 94 -1.90 19.37 -8.45
C ILE A 94 -3.32 18.89 -8.73
N ALA A 95 -4.32 19.71 -8.46
CA ALA A 95 -5.73 19.36 -8.68
C ALA A 95 -6.06 19.12 -10.17
N ALA A 96 -5.43 19.88 -11.07
CA ALA A 96 -5.60 19.76 -12.52
C ALA A 96 -4.80 18.60 -13.15
N THR A 97 -3.84 18.03 -12.42
CA THR A 97 -2.99 16.95 -12.95
C THR A 97 -3.76 15.64 -13.02
N GLU A 98 -3.61 14.91 -14.13
CA GLU A 98 -4.16 13.56 -14.26
C GLU A 98 -3.29 12.56 -13.49
N PRO A 99 -3.89 11.67 -12.68
CA PRO A 99 -3.15 10.65 -11.96
C PRO A 99 -2.64 9.57 -12.91
N ALA A 100 -1.47 9.01 -12.65
CA ALA A 100 -1.01 7.83 -13.38
C ALA A 100 -1.81 6.59 -12.95
N ALA A 101 -2.34 5.84 -13.91
CA ALA A 101 -3.14 4.64 -13.66
C ALA A 101 -2.42 3.63 -12.75
N LEU A 102 -1.11 3.45 -12.92
CA LEU A 102 -0.29 2.55 -12.10
C LEU A 102 -0.32 2.88 -10.58
N LEU A 103 -0.78 4.06 -10.18
CA LEU A 103 -0.88 4.48 -8.77
C LEU A 103 -2.27 4.22 -8.18
N THR A 104 -3.27 3.99 -9.01
CA THR A 104 -4.68 3.86 -8.57
C THR A 104 -5.30 2.54 -8.98
N GLU A 105 -5.11 2.10 -10.22
CA GLU A 105 -5.72 0.87 -10.75
C GLU A 105 -5.35 -0.43 -10.00
N PRO A 106 -4.13 -0.60 -9.45
CA PRO A 106 -3.79 -1.81 -8.70
C PRO A 106 -4.77 -2.13 -7.57
N PHE A 107 -5.34 -1.14 -6.90
CA PHE A 107 -6.35 -1.35 -5.84
C PHE A 107 -7.64 -1.95 -6.38
N LYS A 108 -8.05 -1.59 -7.60
CA LYS A 108 -9.26 -2.09 -8.25
C LYS A 108 -9.05 -3.48 -8.85
N MET A 109 -7.87 -3.72 -9.41
CA MET A 109 -7.54 -4.96 -10.12
C MET A 109 -7.19 -6.11 -9.20
N ALA A 110 -6.66 -5.84 -8.00
CA ALA A 110 -6.32 -6.89 -7.05
C ALA A 110 -7.55 -7.70 -6.63
N SER A 111 -7.44 -9.04 -6.55
CA SER A 111 -8.52 -9.90 -6.05
C SER A 111 -8.85 -9.61 -4.59
N VAL A 112 -7.86 -9.21 -3.82
CA VAL A 112 -7.99 -8.82 -2.41
C VAL A 112 -7.05 -7.67 -2.07
N VAL A 113 -7.51 -6.76 -1.21
CA VAL A 113 -6.68 -5.73 -0.59
C VAL A 113 -6.59 -6.02 0.90
N LEU A 114 -5.37 -6.06 1.43
CA LEU A 114 -5.11 -6.24 2.85
C LEU A 114 -4.78 -4.89 3.49
N VAL A 115 -5.60 -4.47 4.45
CA VAL A 115 -5.36 -3.25 5.22
C VAL A 115 -4.78 -3.64 6.57
N PHE A 116 -3.51 -3.33 6.77
CA PHE A 116 -2.83 -3.59 8.03
C PHE A 116 -3.04 -2.45 9.02
N LEU A 117 -3.43 -2.80 10.23
CA LEU A 117 -3.66 -1.89 11.34
C LEU A 117 -2.74 -2.27 12.50
N VAL A 118 -2.36 -1.28 13.29
CA VAL A 118 -1.67 -1.50 14.56
C VAL A 118 -2.48 -0.91 15.71
N ASP A 119 -2.65 -1.68 16.77
CA ASP A 119 -3.29 -1.19 18.01
C ASP A 119 -2.27 -0.31 18.76
N LEU A 120 -2.51 1.00 18.75
CA LEU A 120 -1.61 1.98 19.38
C LEU A 120 -1.46 1.79 20.90
N LYS A 121 -2.39 1.08 21.56
CA LYS A 121 -2.29 0.79 22.99
C LYS A 121 -1.19 -0.21 23.33
N VAL A 122 -0.73 -0.99 22.32
CA VAL A 122 0.31 -1.99 22.49
C VAL A 122 1.61 -1.63 21.79
N VAL A 123 1.68 -0.47 21.15
CA VAL A 123 2.93 0.07 20.59
C VAL A 123 3.84 0.52 21.73
N ALA A 124 5.12 0.18 21.66
CA ALA A 124 6.09 0.60 22.67
C ALA A 124 6.27 2.13 22.65
N SER A 125 6.50 2.75 23.81
CA SER A 125 6.67 4.20 23.91
C SER A 125 7.87 4.73 23.13
N VAL A 126 8.86 3.89 22.85
CA VAL A 126 10.03 4.23 22.04
C VAL A 126 9.74 4.23 20.53
N ASP A 127 8.58 3.71 20.13
CA ASP A 127 8.14 3.59 18.74
C ASP A 127 7.08 4.65 18.37
N GLN A 128 6.79 5.57 19.29
CA GLN A 128 5.78 6.65 19.15
C GLN A 128 6.39 7.96 18.67
#